data_ec2743f95cfd426330b8ee94138dfb6e
#
_entry.id   ec2743f95cfd426330b8ee94138dfb6e
#
_cell.length_a   1.000
_cell.length_b   1.000
_cell.length_c   1.000
_cell.angle_alpha   90.00
_cell.angle_beta   90.00
_cell.angle_gamma   90.00
#
_symmetry.space_group_name_H-M   'P 1'
#
loop_
_entity.id
_entity.type
_entity.pdbx_description
1 polymer ?
#
loop_
_entity_poly.entity_id
_entity_poly.type
_entity_poly.pdbx_seq_one_letter_code
_entity_poly.pdbx_strand_id
1 'polypeptide(L)'
;DGNESCKNRFECQFTSRFNRTMTAFIRFETGDKVDYANDRLGDETALHLQYDVRLWRRLFLWLEGSLERLTIPEGTVYDARVYYFRALYHFTNALYVRGIVQLYDVERDPSLYQDEVMGNERSIGTQLLLTYKLNPFTLAYLGYSDFGIEDDLTDPVTLNRTLFVKVSYAFRP
;
A
#
# COMPACT_ATOMS: atom_id res chain seq x y z
N ASP A 1 -32.95 -6.72 20.92
CA ASP A 1 -32.52 -5.46 21.53
C ASP A 1 -31.21 -5.07 20.88
N GLY A 2 -31.32 -4.20 19.85
CA GLY A 2 -30.16 -3.69 19.12
C GLY A 2 -29.37 -2.74 20.01
N ASN A 3 -28.21 -3.15 20.43
CA ASN A 3 -27.23 -2.28 21.05
C ASN A 3 -26.71 -1.33 19.95
N GLU A 4 -27.33 -0.15 19.83
CA GLU A 4 -26.76 0.96 19.07
C GLU A 4 -25.51 1.44 19.81
N SER A 5 -24.38 0.80 19.50
CA SER A 5 -23.09 1.27 19.93
C SER A 5 -22.86 2.63 19.28
N CYS A 6 -22.94 3.71 20.05
CA CYS A 6 -22.56 5.04 19.59
C CYS A 6 -21.08 5.00 19.18
N LYS A 7 -20.81 4.99 17.89
CA LYS A 7 -19.45 5.04 17.36
C LYS A 7 -18.98 6.49 17.37
N ASN A 8 -18.09 6.82 18.29
CA ASN A 8 -17.38 8.08 18.28
C ASN A 8 -16.18 7.94 17.36
N ARG A 9 -16.16 8.70 16.27
CA ARG A 9 -15.03 8.72 15.34
C ARG A 9 -14.69 10.17 15.01
N PHE A 10 -13.43 10.50 15.13
CA PHE A 10 -12.86 11.77 14.70
C PHE A 10 -12.01 11.55 13.46
N GLU A 11 -12.23 12.36 12.44
CA GLU A 11 -11.44 12.34 11.20
C GLU A 11 -10.97 13.76 10.90
N CYS A 12 -9.70 13.91 10.56
CA CYS A 12 -9.11 15.14 10.08
C CYS A 12 -8.29 14.87 8.83
N GLN A 13 -8.55 15.64 7.78
CA GLN A 13 -7.79 15.51 6.55
C GLN A 13 -7.24 16.88 6.12
N PHE A 14 -6.04 16.85 5.58
CA PHE A 14 -5.36 18.03 5.09
C PHE A 14 -4.73 17.73 3.72
N THR A 15 -4.97 18.59 2.75
CA THR A 15 -4.36 18.52 1.43
C THR A 15 -3.64 19.83 1.14
N SER A 16 -2.38 19.76 0.79
CA SER A 16 -1.58 20.91 0.41
C SER A 16 -0.94 20.71 -0.95
N ARG A 17 -1.07 21.70 -1.79
CA ARG A 17 -0.37 21.79 -3.07
C ARG A 17 0.70 22.86 -2.95
N PHE A 18 1.92 22.45 -2.61
CA PHE A 18 3.05 23.38 -2.39
C PHE A 18 3.43 24.15 -3.67
N ASN A 19 3.30 23.49 -4.82
CA ASN A 19 3.52 24.07 -6.13
C ASN A 19 2.86 23.19 -7.22
N ARG A 20 3.13 23.48 -8.50
CA ARG A 20 2.59 22.68 -9.64
C ARG A 20 3.15 21.27 -9.71
N THR A 21 4.19 20.98 -8.94
CA THR A 21 4.94 19.70 -9.01
C THR A 21 4.86 18.86 -7.75
N MET A 22 4.31 19.40 -6.66
CA MET A 22 4.28 18.73 -5.35
C MET A 22 2.91 18.86 -4.70
N THR A 23 2.34 17.73 -4.32
CA THR A 23 1.08 17.65 -3.55
C THR A 23 1.30 16.69 -2.38
N ALA A 24 0.84 17.08 -1.20
CA ALA A 24 0.79 16.23 -0.01
C ALA A 24 -0.64 16.10 0.48
N PHE A 25 -0.99 14.91 0.94
CA PHE A 25 -2.24 14.59 1.59
C PHE A 25 -1.95 13.88 2.90
N ILE A 26 -2.65 14.27 3.95
CA ILE A 26 -2.59 13.66 5.28
C ILE A 26 -4.02 13.44 5.73
N ARG A 27 -4.33 12.23 6.22
CA ARG A 27 -5.56 11.90 6.92
C ARG A 27 -5.21 11.26 8.23
N PHE A 28 -5.82 11.75 9.28
CA PHE A 28 -5.76 11.18 10.62
C PHE A 28 -7.17 10.79 11.06
N GLU A 29 -7.32 9.60 11.58
CA GLU A 29 -8.57 9.06 12.09
C GLU A 29 -8.34 8.46 13.47
N THR A 30 -9.27 8.67 14.40
CA THR A 30 -9.27 8.00 15.69
C THR A 30 -10.71 7.83 16.19
N GLY A 31 -10.95 6.76 16.94
CA GLY A 31 -12.26 6.46 17.52
C GLY A 31 -12.61 4.99 17.47
N ASP A 32 -13.87 4.72 17.76
CA ASP A 32 -14.40 3.36 17.90
C ASP A 32 -14.34 2.59 16.57
N LYS A 33 -13.79 1.38 16.61
CA LYS A 33 -13.77 0.41 15.52
C LYS A 33 -14.23 -0.96 15.98
N VAL A 34 -15.05 -1.60 15.16
CA VAL A 34 -15.42 -2.99 15.41
C VAL A 34 -14.28 -3.91 14.96
N ASP A 35 -13.75 -4.66 15.90
CA ASP A 35 -12.87 -5.80 15.64
C ASP A 35 -13.75 -7.00 15.26
N TYR A 36 -13.98 -7.16 13.95
CA TYR A 36 -14.84 -8.22 13.42
C TYR A 36 -14.26 -9.63 13.63
N ALA A 37 -12.96 -9.76 13.81
CA ALA A 37 -12.32 -11.05 14.07
C ALA A 37 -12.67 -11.59 15.47
N ASN A 38 -12.94 -10.69 16.43
CA ASN A 38 -13.18 -11.05 17.82
C ASN A 38 -14.54 -10.54 18.36
N ASP A 39 -15.41 -10.03 17.47
CA ASP A 39 -16.75 -9.49 17.78
C ASP A 39 -16.79 -8.54 18.98
N ARG A 40 -15.88 -7.54 18.95
CA ARG A 40 -15.75 -6.56 20.04
C ARG A 40 -15.47 -5.15 19.49
N LEU A 41 -15.64 -4.14 20.37
CA LEU A 41 -15.23 -2.77 20.08
C LEU A 41 -13.82 -2.52 20.59
N GLY A 42 -13.06 -1.76 19.80
CA GLY A 42 -11.74 -1.22 20.18
C GLY A 42 -11.61 0.22 19.72
N ASP A 43 -10.52 0.85 20.14
CA ASP A 43 -10.12 2.19 19.74
C ASP A 43 -9.11 2.11 18.61
N GLU A 44 -9.48 2.65 17.45
CA GLU A 44 -8.59 2.76 16.29
C GLU A 44 -7.87 4.11 16.30
N THR A 45 -6.60 4.08 15.93
CA THR A 45 -5.84 5.26 15.50
C THR A 45 -5.21 4.94 14.16
N ALA A 46 -5.54 5.74 13.14
CA ALA A 46 -5.02 5.57 11.79
C ALA A 46 -4.43 6.87 11.25
N LEU A 47 -3.30 6.77 10.57
CA LEU A 47 -2.63 7.86 9.87
C LEU A 47 -2.34 7.44 8.44
N HIS A 48 -2.84 8.18 7.48
CA HIS A 48 -2.57 8.01 6.07
C HIS A 48 -1.84 9.23 5.51
N LEU A 49 -0.72 8.98 4.85
CA LEU A 49 0.14 9.98 4.24
C LEU A 49 0.30 9.68 2.76
N GLN A 50 0.14 10.68 1.91
CA GLN A 50 0.42 10.57 0.48
C GLN A 50 1.23 11.77 0.02
N TYR A 51 2.22 11.53 -0.81
CA TYR A 51 3.06 12.56 -1.38
C TYR A 51 3.35 12.29 -2.86
N ASP A 52 2.94 13.24 -3.71
CA ASP A 52 3.11 13.20 -5.16
C ASP A 52 4.13 14.23 -5.57
N VAL A 53 5.13 13.81 -6.36
CA VAL A 53 6.19 14.68 -6.84
C VAL A 53 6.42 14.49 -8.33
N ARG A 54 6.55 15.59 -9.07
CA ARG A 54 6.96 15.63 -10.48
C ARG A 54 8.27 16.37 -10.61
N LEU A 55 9.33 15.65 -10.96
CA LEU A 55 10.67 16.21 -11.13
C LEU A 55 11.05 16.25 -12.62
N TRP A 56 11.58 17.40 -13.04
CA TRP A 56 12.14 17.62 -14.40
C TRP A 56 11.25 17.15 -15.57
N ARG A 57 9.92 17.20 -15.44
CA ARG A 57 8.94 16.75 -16.45
C ARG A 57 9.02 15.26 -16.84
N ARG A 58 10.01 14.50 -16.33
CA ARG A 58 10.28 13.11 -16.72
C ARG A 58 10.12 12.11 -15.58
N LEU A 59 10.25 12.54 -14.33
CA LEU A 59 10.17 11.68 -13.16
C LEU A 59 8.93 12.02 -12.35
N PHE A 60 8.09 11.01 -12.13
CA PHE A 60 6.93 11.07 -11.25
C PHE A 60 7.16 10.10 -10.10
N LEU A 61 7.06 10.58 -8.89
CA LEU A 61 7.16 9.80 -7.66
C LEU A 61 5.83 9.88 -6.92
N TRP A 62 5.39 8.75 -6.43
CA TRP A 62 4.24 8.58 -5.57
C TRP A 62 4.70 7.81 -4.34
N LEU A 63 4.54 8.40 -3.17
CA LEU A 63 4.81 7.78 -1.88
C LEU A 63 3.51 7.78 -1.08
N GLU A 64 3.21 6.65 -0.49
CA GLU A 64 2.05 6.47 0.36
C GLU A 64 2.46 5.68 1.59
N GLY A 65 2.00 6.09 2.76
CA GLY A 65 2.19 5.40 4.03
C GLY A 65 0.86 5.34 4.77
N SER A 66 0.52 4.16 5.26
CA SER A 66 -0.63 3.94 6.13
C SER A 66 -0.17 3.26 7.41
N LEU A 67 -0.50 3.86 8.54
CA LEU A 67 -0.24 3.34 9.87
C LEU A 67 -1.60 3.16 10.54
N GLU A 68 -1.87 2.00 11.08
CA GLU A 68 -3.13 1.70 11.75
C GLU A 68 -2.84 0.88 13.01
N ARG A 69 -3.41 1.31 14.11
CA ARG A 69 -3.33 0.64 15.41
C ARG A 69 -4.72 0.45 15.98
N LEU A 70 -5.02 -0.76 16.43
CA LEU A 70 -6.23 -1.08 17.15
C LEU A 70 -5.88 -1.46 18.59
N THR A 71 -6.50 -0.80 19.56
CA THR A 71 -6.33 -1.04 20.98
C THR A 71 -7.65 -1.38 21.65
N ILE A 72 -7.57 -2.19 22.68
CA ILE A 72 -8.66 -2.52 23.59
C ILE A 72 -8.15 -2.33 25.03
N PRO A 73 -8.98 -2.38 26.07
CA PRO A 73 -8.52 -2.23 27.45
C PRO A 73 -7.43 -3.22 27.87
N GLU A 74 -7.41 -4.42 27.27
CA GLU A 74 -6.45 -5.49 27.54
C GLU A 74 -5.10 -5.29 26.86
N GLY A 75 -5.04 -4.48 25.78
CA GLY A 75 -3.78 -4.22 25.06
C GLY A 75 -3.96 -3.80 23.62
N THR A 76 -2.85 -3.80 22.87
CA THR A 76 -2.85 -3.53 21.42
C THR A 76 -3.15 -4.82 20.67
N VAL A 77 -4.25 -4.83 19.94
CA VAL A 77 -4.68 -5.99 19.13
C VAL A 77 -3.75 -6.15 17.93
N TYR A 78 -3.54 -5.07 17.19
CA TYR A 78 -2.57 -5.04 16.11
C TYR A 78 -2.02 -3.63 15.83
N ASP A 79 -0.83 -3.60 15.22
CA ASP A 79 -0.16 -2.43 14.66
C ASP A 79 0.22 -2.76 13.21
N ALA A 80 -0.45 -2.13 12.26
CA ALA A 80 -0.29 -2.38 10.84
C ALA A 80 0.36 -1.19 10.14
N ARG A 81 1.36 -1.45 9.33
CA ARG A 81 2.12 -0.45 8.57
C ARG A 81 2.20 -0.88 7.11
N VAL A 82 1.74 -0.01 6.23
CA VAL A 82 1.81 -0.23 4.79
C VAL A 82 2.53 0.93 4.15
N TYR A 83 3.56 0.64 3.38
CA TYR A 83 4.29 1.64 2.61
C TYR A 83 4.24 1.28 1.14
N TYR A 84 3.90 2.26 0.32
CA TYR A 84 3.83 2.12 -1.11
C TYR A 84 4.68 3.20 -1.77
N PHE A 85 5.61 2.78 -2.61
CA PHE A 85 6.44 3.65 -3.43
C PHE A 85 6.27 3.31 -4.89
N ARG A 86 6.00 4.32 -5.71
CA ARG A 86 5.96 4.19 -7.16
C ARG A 86 6.79 5.28 -7.80
N ALA A 87 7.65 4.89 -8.73
CA ALA A 87 8.41 5.78 -9.60
C ALA A 87 8.07 5.50 -11.07
N LEU A 88 7.85 6.56 -11.83
CA LEU A 88 7.67 6.50 -13.28
C LEU A 88 8.67 7.45 -13.92
N TYR A 89 9.59 6.90 -14.72
CA TYR A 89 10.59 7.68 -15.41
C TYR A 89 10.45 7.56 -16.94
N HIS A 90 10.32 8.71 -17.61
CA HIS A 90 10.24 8.80 -19.07
C HIS A 90 11.62 9.10 -19.65
N PHE A 91 12.24 8.12 -20.31
CA PHE A 91 13.45 8.33 -21.10
C PHE A 91 13.14 9.19 -22.32
N THR A 92 12.03 8.84 -23.01
CA THR A 92 11.49 9.55 -24.17
C THR A 92 9.94 9.54 -24.08
N ASN A 93 9.26 10.14 -25.04
CA ASN A 93 7.80 10.04 -25.16
C ASN A 93 7.31 8.61 -25.51
N ALA A 94 8.21 7.77 -26.00
CA ALA A 94 7.91 6.40 -26.40
C ALA A 94 8.43 5.35 -25.42
N LEU A 95 9.46 5.67 -24.63
CA LEU A 95 10.12 4.72 -23.72
C LEU A 95 10.04 5.23 -22.29
N TYR A 96 9.47 4.42 -21.40
CA TYR A 96 9.40 4.73 -19.96
C TYR A 96 9.50 3.45 -19.11
N VAL A 97 9.93 3.65 -17.86
CA VAL A 97 10.01 2.60 -16.86
C VAL A 97 9.17 2.98 -15.65
N ARG A 98 8.47 2.01 -15.09
CA ARG A 98 7.73 2.12 -13.83
C ARG A 98 8.29 1.12 -12.84
N GLY A 99 8.68 1.61 -11.67
CA GLY A 99 9.01 0.80 -10.51
C GLY A 99 7.94 0.95 -9.43
N ILE A 100 7.62 -0.13 -8.74
CA ILE A 100 6.74 -0.16 -7.57
C ILE A 100 7.42 -0.99 -6.50
N VAL A 101 7.40 -0.50 -5.26
CA VAL A 101 7.78 -1.24 -4.05
C VAL A 101 6.65 -1.07 -3.05
N GLN A 102 6.19 -2.17 -2.49
CA GLN A 102 5.19 -2.20 -1.44
C GLN A 102 5.75 -3.02 -0.26
N LEU A 103 5.67 -2.43 0.92
CA LEU A 103 6.01 -3.06 2.18
C LEU A 103 4.75 -3.15 3.02
N TYR A 104 4.49 -4.30 3.56
CA TYR A 104 3.41 -4.57 4.50
C TYR A 104 4.03 -5.19 5.74
N ASP A 105 3.73 -4.63 6.91
CA ASP A 105 4.27 -5.05 8.20
C ASP A 105 3.13 -4.99 9.22
N VAL A 106 2.78 -6.11 9.82
CA VAL A 106 1.71 -6.20 10.83
C VAL A 106 2.20 -6.99 12.02
N GLU A 107 2.14 -6.37 13.17
CA GLU A 107 2.38 -6.96 14.46
C GLU A 107 1.02 -7.18 15.15
N ARG A 108 0.73 -8.40 15.61
CA ARG A 108 -0.50 -8.77 16.33
C ARG A 108 -0.15 -9.37 17.67
N ASP A 109 -1.00 -9.17 18.67
CA ASP A 109 -0.92 -9.93 19.91
C ASP A 109 -1.82 -11.18 19.83
N PRO A 110 -1.27 -12.37 19.58
CA PRO A 110 -2.08 -13.59 19.40
C PRO A 110 -2.96 -13.91 20.61
N SER A 111 -2.58 -13.47 21.80
CA SER A 111 -3.34 -13.72 23.04
C SER A 111 -4.70 -13.00 23.07
N LEU A 112 -4.86 -11.97 22.22
CA LEU A 112 -6.06 -11.16 22.10
C LEU A 112 -6.99 -11.61 20.97
N TYR A 113 -6.69 -12.73 20.29
CA TYR A 113 -7.51 -13.29 19.22
C TYR A 113 -8.22 -14.57 19.69
N GLN A 114 -9.42 -14.82 19.15
CA GLN A 114 -10.18 -16.05 19.41
C GLN A 114 -9.64 -17.22 18.59
N ASP A 115 -9.18 -16.94 17.38
CA ASP A 115 -8.56 -17.90 16.48
C ASP A 115 -7.03 -17.79 16.53
N GLU A 116 -6.34 -18.84 16.12
CA GLU A 116 -4.88 -18.84 16.03
C GLU A 116 -4.42 -17.91 14.89
N VAL A 117 -3.67 -16.86 15.22
CA VAL A 117 -3.12 -15.88 14.29
C VAL A 117 -1.61 -15.77 14.46
N MET A 118 -0.92 -15.41 13.37
CA MET A 118 0.52 -15.11 13.41
C MET A 118 0.75 -13.76 14.12
N GLY A 119 1.72 -13.70 15.03
CA GLY A 119 2.11 -12.49 15.77
C GLY A 119 2.68 -11.44 14.85
N ASN A 120 3.64 -11.82 14.00
CA ASN A 120 4.28 -10.91 13.05
C ASN A 120 4.13 -11.42 11.64
N GLU A 121 3.80 -10.53 10.74
CA GLU A 121 3.72 -10.80 9.31
C GLU A 121 4.32 -9.61 8.54
N ARG A 122 5.36 -9.88 7.77
CA ARG A 122 5.98 -8.89 6.90
C ARG A 122 6.00 -9.39 5.46
N SER A 123 5.61 -8.54 4.53
CA SER A 123 5.74 -8.86 3.12
C SER A 123 6.34 -7.69 2.33
N ILE A 124 7.08 -8.04 1.28
CA ILE A 124 7.64 -7.10 0.32
C ILE A 124 7.25 -7.51 -1.08
N GLY A 125 6.67 -6.59 -1.81
CA GLY A 125 6.37 -6.73 -3.23
C GLY A 125 7.15 -5.72 -4.05
N THR A 126 7.81 -6.18 -5.10
CA THR A 126 8.49 -5.30 -6.05
C THR A 126 8.03 -5.56 -7.48
N GLN A 127 7.90 -4.50 -8.26
CA GLN A 127 7.54 -4.60 -9.68
C GLN A 127 8.38 -3.61 -10.48
N LEU A 128 8.90 -4.05 -11.61
CA LEU A 128 9.56 -3.21 -12.60
C LEU A 128 8.93 -3.48 -13.96
N LEU A 129 8.49 -2.42 -14.64
CA LEU A 129 7.87 -2.51 -15.95
C LEU A 129 8.49 -1.51 -16.89
N LEU A 130 9.21 -2.00 -17.89
CA LEU A 130 9.66 -1.21 -19.03
C LEU A 130 8.58 -1.26 -20.11
N THR A 131 8.20 -0.09 -20.61
CA THR A 131 7.19 0.03 -21.68
C THR A 131 7.78 0.80 -22.84
N TYR A 132 7.63 0.22 -24.04
CA TYR A 132 8.01 0.86 -25.30
C TYR A 132 6.80 0.99 -26.23
N LYS A 133 6.49 2.23 -26.59
CA LYS A 133 5.43 2.57 -27.53
C LYS A 133 5.99 2.57 -28.94
N LEU A 134 5.78 1.48 -29.68
CA LEU A 134 6.24 1.37 -31.07
C LEU A 134 5.50 2.35 -31.99
N ASN A 135 4.16 2.42 -31.81
CA ASN A 135 3.30 3.36 -32.53
C ASN A 135 2.03 3.62 -31.67
N PRO A 136 1.09 4.51 -32.07
CA PRO A 136 -0.11 4.80 -31.28
C PRO A 136 -0.96 3.60 -30.87
N PHE A 137 -0.84 2.48 -31.60
CA PHE A 137 -1.66 1.29 -31.42
C PHE A 137 -0.89 0.08 -30.86
N THR A 138 0.47 0.16 -30.80
CA THR A 138 1.29 -0.98 -30.41
C THR A 138 2.20 -0.62 -29.25
N LEU A 139 2.06 -1.38 -28.16
CA LEU A 139 2.89 -1.27 -26.96
C LEU A 139 3.61 -2.60 -26.70
N ALA A 140 4.90 -2.52 -26.40
CA ALA A 140 5.70 -3.64 -25.94
C ALA A 140 6.06 -3.44 -24.47
N TYR A 141 6.01 -4.50 -23.69
CA TYR A 141 6.28 -4.51 -22.26
C TYR A 141 7.30 -5.58 -21.91
N LEU A 142 8.23 -5.22 -21.03
CA LEU A 142 9.10 -6.15 -20.32
C LEU A 142 8.87 -5.91 -18.84
N GLY A 143 8.39 -6.91 -18.12
CA GLY A 143 8.04 -6.80 -16.72
C GLY A 143 8.76 -7.81 -15.85
N TYR A 144 9.13 -7.40 -14.66
CA TYR A 144 9.63 -8.22 -13.56
C TYR A 144 8.82 -7.93 -12.32
N SER A 145 8.45 -8.97 -11.60
CA SER A 145 7.86 -8.83 -10.26
C SER A 145 8.45 -9.87 -9.32
N ASP A 146 8.58 -9.48 -8.08
CA ASP A 146 9.07 -10.29 -6.97
C ASP A 146 8.17 -10.08 -5.76
N PHE A 147 7.86 -11.14 -5.03
CA PHE A 147 7.06 -11.09 -3.82
C PHE A 147 7.65 -12.04 -2.78
N GLY A 148 7.91 -11.53 -1.59
CA GLY A 148 8.42 -12.28 -0.45
C GLY A 148 7.57 -12.06 0.79
N ILE A 149 7.50 -13.08 1.63
CA ILE A 149 6.91 -13.03 2.97
C ILE A 149 7.97 -13.46 3.97
N GLU A 150 7.95 -12.81 5.13
CA GLU A 150 8.68 -13.15 6.34
C GLU A 150 7.65 -13.21 7.47
N ASP A 151 7.61 -14.29 8.21
CA ASP A 151 6.77 -14.47 9.38
C ASP A 151 7.59 -15.06 10.55
N ASP A 152 6.99 -15.15 11.73
CA ASP A 152 7.66 -15.66 12.95
C ASP A 152 8.12 -17.12 12.83
N LEU A 153 7.66 -17.86 11.84
CA LEU A 153 7.87 -19.31 11.69
C LEU A 153 8.87 -19.64 10.59
N THR A 154 9.14 -18.69 9.68
CA THR A 154 9.94 -18.94 8.48
C THR A 154 10.97 -17.84 8.24
N ASP A 155 12.17 -18.24 7.82
CA ASP A 155 13.15 -17.32 7.24
C ASP A 155 12.53 -16.60 6.02
N PRO A 156 12.99 -15.38 5.66
CA PRO A 156 12.47 -14.64 4.53
C PRO A 156 12.43 -15.50 3.26
N VAL A 157 11.24 -15.83 2.82
CA VAL A 157 11.04 -16.68 1.64
C VAL A 157 10.51 -15.86 0.48
N THR A 158 11.24 -15.87 -0.62
CA THR A 158 10.72 -15.38 -1.89
C THR A 158 9.69 -16.36 -2.44
N LEU A 159 8.41 -16.01 -2.41
CA LEU A 159 7.32 -16.89 -2.83
C LEU A 159 7.12 -16.90 -4.34
N ASN A 160 7.40 -15.80 -5.02
CA ASN A 160 7.12 -15.68 -6.44
C ASN A 160 8.07 -14.72 -7.14
N ARG A 161 8.66 -15.17 -8.24
CA ARG A 161 9.40 -14.33 -9.19
C ARG A 161 8.85 -14.52 -10.58
N THR A 162 8.50 -13.44 -11.22
CA THR A 162 7.94 -13.49 -12.58
C THR A 162 8.65 -12.51 -13.48
N LEU A 163 9.12 -13.02 -14.62
CA LEU A 163 9.58 -12.22 -15.75
C LEU A 163 8.63 -12.45 -16.91
N PHE A 164 8.13 -11.38 -17.53
CA PHE A 164 7.23 -11.50 -18.67
C PHE A 164 7.54 -10.49 -19.78
N VAL A 165 7.20 -10.89 -20.97
CA VAL A 165 7.16 -10.02 -22.15
C VAL A 165 5.76 -10.03 -22.72
N LYS A 166 5.23 -8.85 -23.05
CA LYS A 166 3.89 -8.69 -23.61
C LYS A 166 3.91 -7.68 -24.75
N VAL A 167 3.21 -7.98 -25.83
CA VAL A 167 2.88 -7.01 -26.88
C VAL A 167 1.37 -6.82 -26.91
N SER A 168 0.95 -5.57 -26.91
CA SER A 168 -0.47 -5.19 -27.01
C SER A 168 -0.68 -4.39 -28.28
N TYR A 169 -1.71 -4.76 -29.03
CA TYR A 169 -2.13 -4.05 -30.25
C TYR A 169 -3.62 -3.66 -30.15
N ALA A 170 -3.92 -2.38 -30.39
CA ALA A 170 -5.29 -1.90 -30.42
C ALA A 170 -5.77 -1.84 -31.88
N PHE A 171 -6.76 -2.71 -32.20
CA PHE A 171 -7.45 -2.63 -33.49
C PHE A 171 -8.40 -1.42 -33.49
N ARG A 172 -8.34 -0.61 -34.53
CA ARG A 172 -9.43 0.30 -34.89
C ARG A 172 -10.16 -0.31 -36.10
N PRO A 173 -11.46 -0.64 -35.93
CA PRO A 173 -12.29 -0.98 -37.09
C PRO A 173 -12.47 0.24 -37.99
#